data_b501d59e06ab9f4f5c820576a1d592b1
#
_entry.id   b501d59e06ab9f4f5c820576a1d592b1
#
_cell.length_a   1.000
_cell.length_b   1.000
_cell.length_c   1.000
_cell.angle_alpha   90.00
_cell.angle_beta   90.00
_cell.angle_gamma   90.00
#
_symmetry.space_group_name_H-M   'P 1'
#
loop_
_entity.id
_entity.type
_entity.pdbx_description
1 polymer ?
#
loop_
_entity_poly.entity_id
_entity_poly.type
_entity_poly.pdbx_seq_one_letter_code
_entity_poly.pdbx_strand_id
1 'polypeptide(L)'
;MSVKQTVQVGDKIIRRKATLVHDVSNSEIQTTIRDLVDSMRHDNLVGMAAPQIGRKWRIFVSEVRKTTYRKNIAEPDLLRVFINPRITWKSKKSQSGYEGCGSVAAAQLFGVVKRAESVICNALGKD
;
A
#
# COMPACT_ATOMS: atom_id res chain seq x y z
N MET A 1 -6.97 14.66 10.86
CA MET A 1 -6.86 13.18 10.87
C MET A 1 -8.11 12.62 10.21
N SER A 2 -7.94 11.88 9.16
CA SER A 2 -9.05 11.38 8.35
C SER A 2 -8.90 9.89 8.06
N VAL A 3 -8.96 9.09 9.12
CA VAL A 3 -8.96 7.63 9.03
C VAL A 3 -10.18 7.17 8.23
N LYS A 4 -9.96 6.36 7.21
CA LYS A 4 -10.99 5.74 6.38
C LYS A 4 -11.12 4.27 6.71
N GLN A 5 -12.33 3.77 6.62
CA GLN A 5 -12.57 2.34 6.76
C GLN A 5 -11.90 1.59 5.59
N THR A 6 -11.15 0.55 5.91
CA THR A 6 -10.50 -0.28 4.90
C THR A 6 -11.51 -1.12 4.14
N VAL A 7 -11.55 -0.92 2.84
CA VAL A 7 -12.43 -1.65 1.91
C VAL A 7 -11.99 -3.11 1.83
N GLN A 8 -12.94 -4.03 1.88
CA GLN A 8 -12.69 -5.47 1.84
C GLN A 8 -12.82 -6.05 0.44
N VAL A 9 -12.14 -7.17 0.21
CA VAL A 9 -12.25 -7.97 -1.03
C VAL A 9 -13.73 -8.31 -1.28
N GLY A 10 -14.16 -8.12 -2.51
CA GLY A 10 -15.56 -8.18 -2.93
C GLY A 10 -16.10 -6.82 -3.39
N ASP A 11 -15.56 -5.74 -2.88
CA ASP A 11 -15.85 -4.40 -3.39
C ASP A 11 -15.22 -4.20 -4.79
N LYS A 12 -15.99 -3.58 -5.69
CA LYS A 12 -15.59 -3.37 -7.09
C LYS A 12 -14.33 -2.53 -7.22
N ILE A 13 -14.09 -1.60 -6.30
CA ILE A 13 -12.92 -0.69 -6.37
C ILE A 13 -11.60 -1.44 -6.24
N ILE A 14 -11.55 -2.53 -5.49
CA ILE A 14 -10.35 -3.37 -5.32
C ILE A 14 -9.95 -4.04 -6.65
N ARG A 15 -10.91 -4.33 -7.52
CA ARG A 15 -10.69 -5.02 -8.79
C ARG A 15 -10.47 -4.07 -9.98
N ARG A 16 -10.79 -2.80 -9.82
CA ARG A 16 -10.63 -1.81 -10.89
C ARG A 16 -9.16 -1.44 -11.08
N LYS A 17 -8.79 -1.20 -12.34
CA LYS A 17 -7.49 -0.57 -12.63
C LYS A 17 -7.48 0.84 -12.05
N ALA A 18 -6.50 1.15 -11.24
CA ALA A 18 -6.36 2.47 -10.61
C ALA A 18 -6.07 3.56 -11.66
N THR A 19 -6.63 4.74 -11.44
CA THR A 19 -6.50 5.90 -12.32
C THR A 19 -5.15 6.59 -12.07
N LEU A 20 -4.47 6.96 -13.16
CA LEU A 20 -3.23 7.73 -13.07
C LEU A 20 -3.49 9.12 -12.48
N VAL A 21 -2.54 9.59 -11.70
CA VAL A 21 -2.50 10.96 -11.19
C VAL A 21 -1.78 11.83 -12.22
N HIS A 22 -2.42 12.91 -12.67
CA HIS A 22 -1.85 13.85 -13.63
C HIS A 22 -1.24 15.08 -12.94
N ASP A 23 -1.79 15.48 -11.80
CA ASP A 23 -1.31 16.62 -11.01
C ASP A 23 -1.14 16.20 -9.55
N VAL A 24 0.11 16.06 -9.13
CA VAL A 24 0.46 15.67 -7.74
C VAL A 24 0.05 16.75 -6.75
N SER A 25 0.07 18.03 -7.15
CA SER A 25 -0.28 19.17 -6.29
C SER A 25 -1.78 19.31 -6.02
N ASN A 26 -2.61 18.59 -6.77
CA ASN A 26 -4.06 18.61 -6.61
C ASN A 26 -4.48 18.30 -5.17
N SER A 27 -5.38 19.11 -4.62
CA SER A 27 -5.82 19.00 -3.23
C SER A 27 -6.46 17.65 -2.89
N GLU A 28 -7.17 17.03 -3.83
CA GLU A 28 -7.74 15.68 -3.66
C GLU A 28 -6.63 14.63 -3.54
N ILE A 29 -5.57 14.75 -4.34
CA ILE A 29 -4.42 13.84 -4.29
C ILE A 29 -3.69 13.98 -2.94
N GLN A 30 -3.40 15.19 -2.52
CA GLN A 30 -2.75 15.47 -1.25
C GLN A 30 -3.60 14.98 -0.06
N THR A 31 -4.92 15.14 -0.13
CA THR A 31 -5.85 14.61 0.88
C THR A 31 -5.85 13.08 0.88
N THR A 32 -5.86 12.46 -0.29
CA THR A 32 -5.78 10.99 -0.40
C THR A 32 -4.50 10.44 0.23
N ILE A 33 -3.36 11.10 0.02
CA ILE A 33 -2.08 10.69 0.63
C ILE A 33 -2.16 10.76 2.16
N ARG A 34 -2.69 11.85 2.72
CA ARG A 34 -2.86 11.99 4.18
C ARG A 34 -3.80 10.92 4.73
N ASP A 35 -4.95 10.72 4.09
CA ASP A 35 -5.92 9.70 4.50
C ASP A 35 -5.31 8.29 4.47
N LEU A 36 -4.46 7.98 3.47
CA LEU A 36 -3.75 6.71 3.37
C LEU A 36 -2.79 6.49 4.53
N VAL A 37 -1.98 7.50 4.85
CA VAL A 37 -1.02 7.40 5.95
C VAL A 37 -1.73 7.20 7.29
N ASP A 38 -2.77 8.00 7.54
CA ASP A 38 -3.54 7.92 8.78
C ASP A 38 -4.24 6.57 8.92
N SER A 39 -4.87 6.08 7.84
CA SER A 39 -5.58 4.79 7.84
C SER A 39 -4.62 3.60 7.99
N MET A 40 -3.49 3.62 7.27
CA MET A 40 -2.45 2.59 7.36
C MET A 40 -1.93 2.46 8.80
N ARG A 41 -1.65 3.59 9.44
CA ARG A 41 -1.14 3.62 10.82
C ARG A 41 -2.20 3.19 11.82
N HIS A 42 -3.44 3.65 11.66
CA HIS A 42 -4.57 3.26 12.50
C HIS A 42 -4.82 1.75 12.47
N ASP A 43 -4.77 1.13 11.27
CA ASP A 43 -5.02 -0.30 11.09
C ASP A 43 -3.77 -1.15 11.38
N ASN A 44 -2.68 -0.57 11.90
CA ASN A 44 -1.42 -1.26 12.19
C ASN A 44 -0.79 -1.96 10.98
N LEU A 45 -1.01 -1.43 9.79
CA LEU A 45 -0.42 -1.93 8.55
C LEU A 45 0.91 -1.22 8.23
N VAL A 46 1.72 -1.82 7.37
CA VAL A 46 3.00 -1.26 6.88
C VAL A 46 2.92 -0.77 5.45
N GLY A 47 1.80 -0.93 4.81
CA GLY A 47 1.51 -0.45 3.47
C GLY A 47 0.02 -0.41 3.19
N MET A 48 -0.42 0.55 2.37
CA MET A 48 -1.81 0.70 1.99
C MET A 48 -1.92 1.42 0.64
N ALA A 49 -2.80 0.93 -0.22
CA ALA A 49 -3.07 1.53 -1.52
C ALA A 49 -4.40 2.28 -1.52
N ALA A 50 -4.51 3.31 -2.36
CA ALA A 50 -5.68 4.16 -2.44
C ALA A 50 -7.01 3.41 -2.66
N PRO A 51 -7.10 2.34 -3.46
CA PRO A 51 -8.32 1.55 -3.56
C PRO A 51 -8.78 0.94 -2.22
N GLN A 52 -7.85 0.64 -1.31
CA GLN A 52 -8.18 0.08 0.02
C GLN A 52 -8.91 1.08 0.94
N ILE A 53 -8.88 2.37 0.62
CA ILE A 53 -9.66 3.42 1.30
C ILE A 53 -10.75 4.02 0.41
N GLY A 54 -11.17 3.30 -0.63
CA GLY A 54 -12.24 3.72 -1.52
C GLY A 54 -11.84 4.83 -2.50
N ARG A 55 -10.55 5.04 -2.76
CA ARG A 55 -10.05 6.04 -3.72
C ARG A 55 -9.56 5.38 -4.99
N LYS A 56 -9.91 5.95 -6.14
CA LYS A 56 -9.56 5.38 -7.46
C LYS A 56 -8.11 5.53 -7.89
N TRP A 57 -7.31 6.32 -7.17
CA TRP A 57 -6.02 6.79 -7.61
C TRP A 57 -4.92 5.72 -7.53
N ARG A 58 -3.98 5.78 -8.46
CA ARG A 58 -2.81 4.90 -8.50
C ARG A 58 -1.73 5.41 -7.55
N ILE A 59 -1.99 5.23 -6.26
CA ILE A 59 -1.13 5.68 -5.15
C ILE A 59 -1.06 4.56 -4.13
N PHE A 60 0.11 4.32 -3.55
CA PHE A 60 0.23 3.59 -2.30
C PHE A 60 1.28 4.24 -1.40
N VAL A 61 1.20 3.92 -0.12
CA VAL A 61 2.18 4.33 0.90
C VAL A 61 2.76 3.11 1.57
N SER A 62 3.99 3.23 2.06
CA SER A 62 4.64 2.20 2.87
C SER A 62 5.44 2.82 4.01
N GLU A 63 5.45 2.14 5.14
CA GLU A 63 6.25 2.52 6.30
C GLU A 63 6.57 1.25 7.09
N VAL A 64 7.82 0.77 7.00
CA VAL A 64 8.23 -0.44 7.69
C VAL A 64 8.59 -0.09 9.13
N ARG A 65 7.68 -0.38 10.04
CA ARG A 65 7.76 -0.08 11.47
C ARG A 65 7.17 -1.22 12.30
N LYS A 66 7.44 -1.23 13.59
CA LYS A 66 6.78 -2.17 14.50
C LYS A 66 5.28 -1.90 14.54
N THR A 67 4.50 -2.96 14.42
CA THR A 67 3.04 -2.94 14.52
C THR A 67 2.56 -4.10 15.39
N THR A 68 1.25 -4.16 15.66
CA THR A 68 0.63 -5.29 16.35
C THR A 68 0.91 -6.62 15.63
N TYR A 69 0.91 -6.61 14.30
CA TYR A 69 1.14 -7.80 13.46
C TYR A 69 2.61 -8.08 13.18
N ARG A 70 3.47 -7.07 13.29
CA ARG A 70 4.90 -7.15 12.94
C ARG A 70 5.74 -6.62 14.08
N LYS A 71 6.06 -7.51 15.00
CA LYS A 71 6.80 -7.17 16.24
C LYS A 71 8.31 -7.08 16.02
N ASN A 72 8.85 -7.93 15.14
CA ASN A 72 10.28 -8.00 14.85
C ASN A 72 10.54 -7.43 13.45
N ILE A 73 11.35 -6.39 13.37
CA ILE A 73 11.75 -5.74 12.12
C ILE A 73 13.27 -5.67 12.12
N ALA A 74 13.88 -6.35 11.15
CA ALA A 74 15.31 -6.31 10.95
C ALA A 74 15.76 -4.93 10.42
N GLU A 75 15.03 -4.40 9.43
CA GLU A 75 15.33 -3.13 8.77
C GLU A 75 14.07 -2.28 8.68
N PRO A 76 13.88 -1.29 9.58
CA PRO A 76 12.81 -0.31 9.43
C PRO A 76 13.05 0.58 8.20
N ASP A 77 11.98 1.02 7.56
CA ASP A 77 12.01 1.97 6.46
C ASP A 77 11.05 3.12 6.74
N LEU A 78 11.49 4.33 6.41
CA LEU A 78 10.70 5.54 6.63
C LEU A 78 9.46 5.55 5.73
N LEU A 79 8.50 6.40 6.10
CA LEU A 79 7.32 6.63 5.28
C LEU A 79 7.71 7.02 3.86
N ARG A 80 7.20 6.27 2.89
CA ARG A 80 7.34 6.55 1.46
C ARG A 80 5.97 6.64 0.81
N VAL A 81 5.85 7.54 -0.15
CA VAL A 81 4.66 7.72 -0.99
C VAL A 81 5.03 7.37 -2.43
N PHE A 82 4.23 6.53 -3.06
CA PHE A 82 4.43 6.10 -4.44
C PHE A 82 3.22 6.48 -5.28
N ILE A 83 3.41 7.42 -6.21
CA ILE A 83 2.39 7.90 -7.13
C ILE A 83 2.70 7.38 -8.52
N ASN A 84 1.70 6.81 -9.20
CA ASN A 84 1.86 6.16 -10.49
C ASN A 84 2.96 5.10 -10.50
N PRO A 85 3.03 4.19 -9.51
CA PRO A 85 4.10 3.21 -9.44
C PRO A 85 4.08 2.27 -10.63
N ARG A 86 5.27 1.90 -11.11
CA ARG A 86 5.46 0.96 -12.20
C ARG A 86 6.65 0.06 -11.91
N ILE A 87 6.43 -1.25 -11.91
CA ILE A 87 7.54 -2.21 -11.83
C ILE A 87 8.16 -2.33 -13.22
N THR A 88 9.44 -1.98 -13.33
CA THR A 88 10.19 -1.98 -14.58
C THR A 88 11.11 -3.18 -14.72
N TRP A 89 11.45 -3.84 -13.61
CA TRP A 89 12.28 -5.02 -13.59
C TRP A 89 11.93 -5.92 -12.40
N LYS A 90 12.08 -7.22 -12.58
CA LYS A 90 11.93 -8.24 -11.53
C LYS A 90 13.09 -9.24 -11.61
N SER A 91 13.60 -9.65 -10.46
CA SER A 91 14.59 -10.73 -10.39
C SER A 91 13.99 -12.06 -10.87
N LYS A 92 14.83 -12.92 -11.47
CA LYS A 92 14.46 -14.30 -11.78
C LYS A 92 14.30 -15.14 -10.53
N LYS A 93 15.14 -14.89 -9.52
CA LYS A 93 15.05 -15.53 -8.21
C LYS A 93 13.80 -15.04 -7.49
N SER A 94 13.10 -15.96 -6.87
CA SER A 94 11.89 -15.67 -6.08
C SER A 94 11.99 -16.27 -4.70
N GLN A 95 11.22 -15.71 -3.78
CA GLN A 95 11.07 -16.22 -2.42
C GLN A 95 9.60 -16.33 -2.07
N SER A 96 9.28 -17.23 -1.15
CA SER A 96 7.94 -17.40 -0.60
C SER A 96 7.90 -16.95 0.85
N GLY A 97 6.80 -16.35 1.25
CA GLY A 97 6.60 -15.91 2.63
C GLY A 97 5.12 -15.77 2.95
N TYR A 98 4.80 -15.68 4.22
CA TYR A 98 3.45 -15.41 4.68
C TYR A 98 3.14 -13.92 4.52
N GLU A 99 2.01 -13.62 3.88
CA GLU A 99 1.50 -12.27 3.72
C GLU A 99 0.04 -12.17 4.17
N GLY A 100 -0.32 -11.04 4.76
CA GLY A 100 -1.68 -10.63 5.05
C GLY A 100 -2.00 -9.32 4.35
N CYS A 101 -3.27 -8.98 4.28
CA CYS A 101 -3.75 -7.74 3.67
C CYS A 101 -4.92 -7.18 4.48
N GLY A 102 -4.91 -5.87 4.73
CA GLY A 102 -5.99 -5.20 5.44
C GLY A 102 -7.37 -5.34 4.76
N SER A 103 -7.38 -5.57 3.43
CA SER A 103 -8.59 -5.82 2.65
C SER A 103 -9.03 -7.28 2.58
N VAL A 104 -8.33 -8.18 3.27
CA VAL A 104 -8.67 -9.60 3.36
C VAL A 104 -8.89 -9.95 4.83
N ALA A 105 -10.16 -10.18 5.20
CA ALA A 105 -10.57 -10.49 6.57
C ALA A 105 -9.95 -9.52 7.61
N ALA A 106 -9.88 -8.23 7.30
CA ALA A 106 -9.29 -7.19 8.14
C ALA A 106 -7.88 -7.55 8.66
N ALA A 107 -7.01 -8.05 7.78
CA ALA A 107 -5.66 -8.54 8.08
C ALA A 107 -5.58 -9.74 9.03
N GLN A 108 -6.67 -10.48 9.21
CA GLN A 108 -6.69 -11.67 10.08
C GLN A 108 -6.40 -12.98 9.34
N LEU A 109 -6.30 -12.93 8.02
CA LEU A 109 -5.99 -14.09 7.18
C LEU A 109 -4.61 -13.90 6.52
N PHE A 110 -3.75 -14.91 6.68
CA PHE A 110 -2.42 -14.95 6.09
C PHE A 110 -2.31 -16.14 5.13
N GLY A 111 -1.60 -15.95 4.04
CA GLY A 111 -1.32 -16.98 3.05
C GLY A 111 0.12 -16.96 2.59
N VAL A 112 0.59 -18.06 2.04
CA VAL A 112 1.91 -18.13 1.43
C VAL A 112 1.86 -17.52 0.04
N VAL A 113 2.71 -16.52 -0.20
CA VAL A 113 2.81 -15.82 -1.48
C VAL A 113 4.24 -15.93 -2.01
N LYS A 114 4.37 -16.27 -3.28
CA LYS A 114 5.64 -16.30 -3.99
C LYS A 114 5.85 -14.98 -4.71
N ARG A 115 7.00 -14.34 -4.45
CA ARG A 115 7.35 -13.06 -5.07
C ARG A 115 8.77 -13.09 -5.63
N ALA A 116 9.04 -12.25 -6.62
CA ALA A 116 10.41 -11.95 -7.01
C ALA A 116 11.19 -11.43 -5.78
N GLU A 117 12.43 -11.89 -5.62
CA GLU A 117 13.28 -11.47 -4.49
C GLU A 117 13.57 -9.97 -4.52
N SER A 118 13.72 -9.40 -5.72
CA SER A 118 13.96 -7.98 -5.93
C SER A 118 13.15 -7.45 -7.11
N VAL A 119 12.75 -6.19 -7.01
CA VAL A 119 12.09 -5.45 -8.10
C VAL A 119 12.66 -4.04 -8.20
N ILE A 120 12.56 -3.45 -9.38
CA ILE A 120 12.76 -2.00 -9.57
C ILE A 120 11.38 -1.40 -9.81
N CYS A 121 11.03 -0.43 -8.98
CA CYS A 121 9.78 0.31 -9.09
C CYS A 121 10.09 1.79 -9.33
N ASN A 122 9.56 2.34 -10.40
CA ASN A 122 9.58 3.77 -10.69
C ASN A 122 8.26 4.40 -10.23
N ALA A 123 8.35 5.52 -9.54
CA ALA A 123 7.18 6.25 -9.06
C ALA A 123 7.52 7.73 -8.85
N LEU A 124 6.51 8.58 -8.76
CA LEU A 124 6.63 9.94 -8.28
C LEU A 124 6.47 9.97 -6.76
N GLY A 125 7.13 10.91 -6.10
CA GLY A 125 6.93 11.22 -4.69
C GLY A 125 5.75 12.16 -4.47
N LYS A 126 5.53 12.56 -3.22
CA LYS A 126 4.40 13.44 -2.83
C LYS A 126 4.63 14.93 -3.17
N ASP A 127 5.86 15.29 -3.52
CA ASP A 127 6.28 16.68 -3.79
C ASP A 127 6.61 16.87 -5.26
#